data_92772a06e031dc5f165f3cacecb4b4ea
#
_entry.id   92772a06e031dc5f165f3cacecb4b4ea
#
_cell.length_a   1.000
_cell.length_b   1.000
_cell.length_c   1.000
_cell.angle_alpha   90.00
_cell.angle_beta   90.00
_cell.angle_gamma   90.00
#
_symmetry.space_group_name_H-M   'P 1'
#
loop_
_entity.id
_entity.type
_entity.pdbx_description
1 polymer ?
#
loop_
_entity_poly.entity_id
_entity_poly.type
_entity_poly.pdbx_seq_one_letter_code
_entity_poly.pdbx_strand_id
1 'polypeptide(L)'
;MSETVDVLIVGAGPTGLACGIEAQQAGLSLLIIEKGCLVNSLFNYPPGMTFFTSRERLEIGDLPLPSINVKPTRAEALEYYRRVAERYRLPIHYHERAVSVERRGPFFEVATEGLWDRHRTYQAKTVILATGYYDLPNLLGIPGEDLPHVSHYYGDAHAFYQRKVVVIGAANSAAVASLDLYRHGAEVTLIHRGPELSRHIKYWIMPDLRNRIKEGSIRAFFDCRVKQITRDHVCAEKSTGETFHVEADFVFALTGYHPDFDFIRKAGVELDPASMKPLCNPKTLETNVPGLYLAGVIIAGRNTNEIFIENGRFHGKQIIADIKRKLAGLPATSRDSRSDGT
;
A
#
# COMPACT_ATOMS: atom_id res chain seq x y z
N MET A 1 -29.04 18.93 -2.78
CA MET A 1 -28.14 18.94 -1.62
C MET A 1 -27.69 17.52 -1.43
N SER A 2 -26.40 17.24 -1.44
CA SER A 2 -25.88 15.90 -1.16
C SER A 2 -26.18 15.55 0.31
N GLU A 3 -26.76 14.39 0.53
CA GLU A 3 -27.06 13.89 1.86
C GLU A 3 -25.77 13.74 2.67
N THR A 4 -25.73 14.29 3.87
CA THR A 4 -24.56 14.21 4.76
C THR A 4 -24.48 12.82 5.37
N VAL A 5 -23.37 12.10 5.17
CA VAL A 5 -23.16 10.79 5.78
C VAL A 5 -22.46 10.91 7.15
N ASP A 6 -22.66 9.92 8.02
CA ASP A 6 -21.95 9.88 9.30
C ASP A 6 -20.45 9.60 9.09
N VAL A 7 -20.13 8.69 8.17
CA VAL A 7 -18.75 8.25 7.90
C VAL A 7 -18.48 8.23 6.40
N LEU A 8 -17.47 8.96 5.95
CA LEU A 8 -16.92 8.83 4.60
C LEU A 8 -15.56 8.15 4.69
N ILE A 9 -15.35 7.11 3.88
CA ILE A 9 -14.11 6.33 3.86
C ILE A 9 -13.42 6.55 2.52
N VAL A 10 -12.16 6.94 2.54
CA VAL A 10 -11.33 7.12 1.34
C VAL A 10 -10.43 5.91 1.16
N GLY A 11 -10.75 5.10 0.16
CA GLY A 11 -10.07 3.85 -0.19
C GLY A 11 -10.91 2.60 0.09
N ALA A 12 -11.16 1.79 -0.95
CA ALA A 12 -11.83 0.50 -0.87
C ALA A 12 -10.85 -0.69 -0.89
N GLY A 13 -9.68 -0.53 -0.28
CA GLY A 13 -8.78 -1.62 0.06
C GLY A 13 -9.33 -2.47 1.20
N PRO A 14 -8.68 -3.59 1.57
CA PRO A 14 -9.16 -4.49 2.63
C PRO A 14 -9.47 -3.78 3.94
N THR A 15 -8.63 -2.82 4.34
CA THR A 15 -8.83 -2.04 5.57
C THR A 15 -10.01 -1.08 5.46
N GLY A 16 -10.18 -0.41 4.32
CA GLY A 16 -11.33 0.48 4.09
C GLY A 16 -12.64 -0.28 4.07
N LEU A 17 -12.67 -1.48 3.45
CA LEU A 17 -13.83 -2.38 3.49
C LEU A 17 -14.14 -2.82 4.93
N ALA A 18 -13.13 -3.18 5.71
CA ALA A 18 -13.33 -3.53 7.12
C ALA A 18 -13.93 -2.35 7.91
N CYS A 19 -13.45 -1.12 7.69
CA CYS A 19 -14.06 0.07 8.29
C CYS A 19 -15.52 0.26 7.87
N GLY A 20 -15.82 0.04 6.58
CA GLY A 20 -17.19 0.14 6.05
C GLY A 20 -18.15 -0.88 6.69
N ILE A 21 -17.70 -2.12 6.86
CA ILE A 21 -18.46 -3.19 7.51
C ILE A 21 -18.78 -2.80 8.97
N GLU A 22 -17.79 -2.37 9.72
CA GLU A 22 -17.98 -1.95 11.12
C GLU A 22 -18.92 -0.73 11.23
N ALA A 23 -18.82 0.24 10.32
CA ALA A 23 -19.74 1.38 10.28
C ALA A 23 -21.18 0.94 10.00
N GLN A 24 -21.40 0.07 9.03
CA GLN A 24 -22.71 -0.48 8.69
C GLN A 24 -23.31 -1.28 9.85
N GLN A 25 -22.53 -2.16 10.47
CA GLN A 25 -22.97 -2.94 11.64
C GLN A 25 -23.29 -2.04 12.85
N ALA A 26 -22.65 -0.87 12.91
CA ALA A 26 -22.94 0.14 13.93
C ALA A 26 -24.19 0.98 13.63
N GLY A 27 -24.85 0.79 12.49
CA GLY A 27 -26.03 1.54 12.07
C GLY A 27 -25.71 2.96 11.58
N LEU A 28 -24.47 3.25 11.21
CA LEU A 28 -24.05 4.55 10.70
C LEU A 28 -24.28 4.64 9.18
N SER A 29 -24.72 5.81 8.70
CA SER A 29 -24.72 6.10 7.28
C SER A 29 -23.30 6.27 6.78
N LEU A 30 -22.93 5.60 5.67
CA LEU A 30 -21.56 5.61 5.17
C LEU A 30 -21.49 5.71 3.64
N LEU A 31 -20.34 6.17 3.16
CA LEU A 31 -19.94 6.12 1.76
C LEU A 31 -18.45 5.77 1.69
N ILE A 32 -18.07 4.89 0.77
CA ILE A 32 -16.68 4.59 0.45
C ILE A 32 -16.36 5.17 -0.92
N ILE A 33 -15.23 5.86 -1.05
CA ILE A 33 -14.74 6.42 -2.32
C ILE A 33 -13.44 5.71 -2.68
N GLU A 34 -13.37 5.17 -3.90
CA GLU A 34 -12.20 4.45 -4.41
C GLU A 34 -11.76 5.01 -5.77
N LYS A 35 -10.50 5.40 -5.88
CA LYS A 35 -9.94 5.99 -7.09
C LYS A 35 -9.86 5.03 -8.29
N GLY A 36 -9.74 3.74 -8.01
CA GLY A 36 -9.65 2.70 -9.02
C GLY A 36 -10.78 1.68 -8.90
N CYS A 37 -10.44 0.42 -9.07
CA CYS A 37 -11.37 -0.69 -8.85
C CYS A 37 -11.38 -1.15 -7.38
N LEU A 38 -12.30 -2.04 -7.05
CA LEU A 38 -12.34 -2.68 -5.74
C LEU A 38 -10.97 -3.32 -5.41
N VAL A 39 -10.45 -3.05 -4.19
CA VAL A 39 -9.12 -3.47 -3.72
C VAL A 39 -8.01 -3.18 -4.72
N ASN A 40 -7.99 -1.97 -5.25
CA ASN A 40 -7.13 -1.54 -6.36
C ASN A 40 -5.64 -1.87 -6.17
N SER A 41 -5.09 -1.77 -4.97
CA SER A 41 -3.70 -2.15 -4.71
C SER A 41 -3.46 -3.65 -4.95
N LEU A 42 -4.39 -4.51 -4.55
CA LEU A 42 -4.30 -5.96 -4.80
C LEU A 42 -4.44 -6.29 -6.29
N PHE A 43 -5.30 -5.55 -6.98
CA PHE A 43 -5.45 -5.67 -8.44
C PHE A 43 -4.14 -5.34 -9.17
N ASN A 44 -3.37 -4.40 -8.67
CA ASN A 44 -2.08 -4.00 -9.27
C ASN A 44 -0.87 -4.84 -8.79
N TYR A 45 -1.08 -5.84 -7.94
CA TYR A 45 -0.03 -6.81 -7.61
C TYR A 45 0.24 -7.76 -8.79
N PRO A 46 1.42 -8.38 -8.87
CA PRO A 46 1.75 -9.34 -9.93
C PRO A 46 0.69 -10.44 -10.05
N PRO A 47 0.24 -10.79 -11.26
CA PRO A 47 -0.83 -11.78 -11.48
C PRO A 47 -0.57 -13.14 -10.81
N GLY A 48 0.67 -13.62 -10.86
CA GLY A 48 1.10 -14.88 -10.24
C GLY A 48 1.40 -14.80 -8.73
N MET A 49 1.11 -13.66 -8.09
CA MET A 49 1.44 -13.47 -6.67
C MET A 49 0.65 -14.41 -5.75
N THR A 50 1.37 -15.02 -4.80
CA THR A 50 0.82 -15.68 -3.62
C THR A 50 1.10 -14.81 -2.40
N PHE A 51 0.11 -14.63 -1.53
CA PHE A 51 0.28 -13.83 -0.31
C PHE A 51 1.31 -14.45 0.62
N PHE A 52 2.00 -13.61 1.40
CA PHE A 52 2.99 -14.06 2.37
C PHE A 52 2.37 -14.60 3.66
N THR A 53 1.09 -14.31 3.89
CA THR A 53 0.33 -14.69 5.08
C THR A 53 -0.74 -15.73 4.78
N SER A 54 -1.29 -16.36 5.81
CA SER A 54 -2.37 -17.32 5.66
C SER A 54 -3.72 -16.61 5.38
N ARG A 55 -4.63 -17.37 4.76
CA ARG A 55 -5.96 -16.89 4.38
C ARG A 55 -6.76 -16.32 5.55
N GLU A 56 -6.69 -16.96 6.72
CA GLU A 56 -7.43 -16.55 7.92
C GLU A 56 -7.05 -15.14 8.38
N ARG A 57 -5.82 -14.71 8.08
CA ARG A 57 -5.33 -13.36 8.44
C ARG A 57 -5.73 -12.29 7.44
N LEU A 58 -6.24 -12.68 6.29
CA LEU A 58 -6.78 -11.76 5.26
C LEU A 58 -8.30 -11.57 5.38
N GLU A 59 -8.96 -12.38 6.20
CA GLU A 59 -10.41 -12.36 6.39
C GLU A 59 -10.89 -11.09 7.08
N ILE A 60 -12.01 -10.56 6.60
CA ILE A 60 -12.74 -9.41 7.18
C ILE A 60 -14.23 -9.70 7.23
N GLY A 61 -14.94 -9.06 8.15
CA GLY A 61 -16.40 -9.11 8.24
C GLY A 61 -16.94 -10.52 8.51
N ASP A 62 -16.24 -11.32 9.31
CA ASP A 62 -16.64 -12.68 9.70
C ASP A 62 -16.94 -13.61 8.51
N LEU A 63 -16.37 -13.33 7.34
CA LEU A 63 -16.48 -14.17 6.15
C LEU A 63 -15.18 -14.94 5.93
N PRO A 64 -15.25 -16.27 5.79
CA PRO A 64 -14.06 -17.07 5.51
C PRO A 64 -13.55 -16.83 4.08
N LEU A 65 -12.21 -16.83 3.91
CA LEU A 65 -11.57 -16.79 2.60
C LEU A 65 -11.36 -18.24 2.11
N PRO A 66 -12.15 -18.71 1.13
CA PRO A 66 -11.97 -20.04 0.58
C PRO A 66 -10.71 -20.07 -0.30
N SER A 67 -9.76 -20.91 0.05
CA SER A 67 -8.56 -21.17 -0.75
C SER A 67 -8.14 -22.61 -0.53
N ILE A 68 -7.67 -23.27 -1.57
CA ILE A 68 -7.11 -24.63 -1.48
C ILE A 68 -5.80 -24.60 -0.70
N ASN A 69 -5.04 -23.50 -0.84
CA ASN A 69 -3.74 -23.32 -0.20
C ASN A 69 -3.86 -22.54 1.11
N VAL A 70 -2.95 -22.78 2.02
CA VAL A 70 -2.84 -21.99 3.26
C VAL A 70 -2.61 -20.51 2.95
N LYS A 71 -1.80 -20.23 1.93
CA LYS A 71 -1.50 -18.88 1.45
C LYS A 71 -2.26 -18.66 0.14
N PRO A 72 -3.26 -17.77 0.12
CA PRO A 72 -4.06 -17.56 -1.07
C PRO A 72 -3.30 -16.84 -2.17
N THR A 73 -3.73 -17.04 -3.40
CA THR A 73 -3.27 -16.31 -4.56
C THR A 73 -3.92 -14.93 -4.62
N ARG A 74 -3.35 -14.03 -5.44
CA ARG A 74 -3.98 -12.75 -5.77
C ARG A 74 -5.40 -12.92 -6.32
N ALA A 75 -5.61 -13.88 -7.21
CA ALA A 75 -6.92 -14.13 -7.82
C ALA A 75 -7.98 -14.53 -6.78
N GLU A 76 -7.64 -15.44 -5.85
CA GLU A 76 -8.52 -15.83 -4.75
C GLU A 76 -8.84 -14.66 -3.83
N ALA A 77 -7.86 -13.79 -3.54
CA ALA A 77 -8.09 -12.61 -2.71
C ALA A 77 -9.01 -11.59 -3.41
N LEU A 78 -8.83 -11.33 -4.71
CA LEU A 78 -9.71 -10.45 -5.48
C LEU A 78 -11.15 -10.94 -5.47
N GLU A 79 -11.35 -12.25 -5.69
CA GLU A 79 -12.67 -12.89 -5.63
C GLU A 79 -13.28 -12.77 -4.23
N TYR A 80 -12.49 -13.04 -3.20
CA TYR A 80 -12.92 -12.94 -1.81
C TYR A 80 -13.42 -11.53 -1.45
N TYR A 81 -12.62 -10.49 -1.70
CA TYR A 81 -13.03 -9.13 -1.35
C TYR A 81 -14.23 -8.63 -2.17
N ARG A 82 -14.42 -9.13 -3.40
CA ARG A 82 -15.64 -8.87 -4.18
C ARG A 82 -16.87 -9.45 -3.47
N ARG A 83 -16.80 -10.70 -3.06
CA ARG A 83 -17.87 -11.36 -2.29
C ARG A 83 -18.15 -10.67 -0.96
N VAL A 84 -17.11 -10.16 -0.29
CA VAL A 84 -17.29 -9.36 0.92
C VAL A 84 -18.10 -8.09 0.62
N ALA A 85 -17.70 -7.32 -0.38
CA ALA A 85 -18.40 -6.09 -0.77
C ALA A 85 -19.86 -6.36 -1.15
N GLU A 86 -20.13 -7.43 -1.90
CA GLU A 86 -21.48 -7.87 -2.29
C GLU A 86 -22.31 -8.32 -1.07
N ARG A 87 -21.75 -9.14 -0.19
CA ARG A 87 -22.42 -9.66 1.01
C ARG A 87 -22.92 -8.54 1.92
N TYR A 88 -22.09 -7.52 2.10
CA TYR A 88 -22.43 -6.35 2.93
C TYR A 88 -23.13 -5.24 2.16
N ARG A 89 -23.22 -5.33 0.81
CA ARG A 89 -23.79 -4.28 -0.05
C ARG A 89 -23.21 -2.90 0.29
N LEU A 90 -21.89 -2.83 0.44
CA LEU A 90 -21.23 -1.59 0.81
C LEU A 90 -21.44 -0.52 -0.26
N PRO A 91 -21.83 0.70 0.09
CA PRO A 91 -21.98 1.81 -0.86
C PRO A 91 -20.59 2.33 -1.26
N ILE A 92 -20.11 1.90 -2.42
CA ILE A 92 -18.78 2.25 -2.92
C ILE A 92 -18.90 2.98 -4.25
N HIS A 93 -18.28 4.16 -4.35
CA HIS A 93 -18.09 4.86 -5.62
C HIS A 93 -16.70 4.52 -6.15
N TYR A 94 -16.66 3.81 -7.25
CA TYR A 94 -15.42 3.41 -7.92
C TYR A 94 -14.98 4.43 -8.96
N HIS A 95 -13.69 4.41 -9.31
CA HIS A 95 -13.07 5.32 -10.27
C HIS A 95 -13.33 6.79 -9.92
N GLU A 96 -13.29 7.07 -8.62
CA GLU A 96 -13.51 8.39 -8.06
C GLU A 96 -12.42 8.67 -7.01
N ARG A 97 -11.53 9.61 -7.33
CA ARG A 97 -10.38 9.97 -6.51
C ARG A 97 -10.73 11.14 -5.58
N ALA A 98 -10.54 10.97 -4.29
CA ALA A 98 -10.57 12.09 -3.36
C ALA A 98 -9.33 12.97 -3.56
N VAL A 99 -9.54 14.27 -3.80
CA VAL A 99 -8.48 15.25 -4.07
C VAL A 99 -8.28 16.23 -2.93
N SER A 100 -9.32 16.47 -2.13
CA SER A 100 -9.18 17.24 -0.89
C SER A 100 -10.12 16.73 0.19
N VAL A 101 -9.72 16.94 1.44
CA VAL A 101 -10.52 16.69 2.65
C VAL A 101 -10.36 17.90 3.55
N GLU A 102 -11.41 18.68 3.68
CA GLU A 102 -11.38 19.94 4.43
C GLU A 102 -12.45 19.94 5.51
N ARG A 103 -12.09 20.41 6.71
CA ARG A 103 -13.08 20.62 7.76
C ARG A 103 -13.84 21.92 7.55
N ARG A 104 -15.16 21.84 7.47
CA ARG A 104 -16.07 23.00 7.30
C ARG A 104 -17.07 23.03 8.45
N GLY A 105 -16.69 23.66 9.55
CA GLY A 105 -17.50 23.70 10.75
C GLY A 105 -17.73 22.30 11.37
N PRO A 106 -18.97 21.81 11.50
CA PRO A 106 -19.26 20.50 12.08
C PRO A 106 -19.05 19.33 11.12
N PHE A 107 -18.82 19.58 9.84
CA PHE A 107 -18.67 18.57 8.80
C PHE A 107 -17.30 18.63 8.12
N PHE A 108 -16.99 17.58 7.41
CA PHE A 108 -15.94 17.54 6.40
C PHE A 108 -16.55 17.68 5.02
N GLU A 109 -15.88 18.43 4.17
CA GLU A 109 -16.11 18.50 2.74
C GLU A 109 -15.01 17.73 2.03
N VAL A 110 -15.40 16.73 1.24
CA VAL A 110 -14.50 15.88 0.48
C VAL A 110 -14.76 16.11 -1.00
N ALA A 111 -13.81 16.77 -1.67
CA ALA A 111 -13.85 16.95 -3.12
C ALA A 111 -13.25 15.74 -3.83
N THR A 112 -13.86 15.35 -4.94
CA THR A 112 -13.45 14.19 -5.72
C THR A 112 -13.40 14.48 -7.21
N GLU A 113 -12.55 13.74 -7.91
CA GLU A 113 -12.44 13.67 -9.37
C GLU A 113 -12.73 12.24 -9.81
N GLY A 114 -13.70 12.10 -10.71
CA GLY A 114 -14.08 10.82 -11.29
C GLY A 114 -13.70 10.74 -12.78
N LEU A 115 -14.11 9.65 -13.43
CA LEU A 115 -13.96 9.47 -14.87
C LEU A 115 -14.70 10.61 -15.61
N TRP A 116 -14.14 11.01 -16.75
CA TRP A 116 -14.73 12.04 -17.64
C TRP A 116 -14.89 13.40 -16.96
N ASP A 117 -13.87 13.82 -16.20
CA ASP A 117 -13.82 15.14 -15.53
C ASP A 117 -15.04 15.39 -14.61
N ARG A 118 -15.61 14.33 -14.04
CA ARG A 118 -16.67 14.45 -13.05
C ARG A 118 -16.10 14.93 -11.73
N HIS A 119 -16.49 16.13 -11.34
CA HIS A 119 -16.18 16.65 -10.00
C HIS A 119 -17.41 16.50 -9.10
N ARG A 120 -17.20 16.01 -7.89
CA ARG A 120 -18.23 15.91 -6.86
C ARG A 120 -17.68 16.40 -5.53
N THR A 121 -18.60 16.81 -4.69
CA THR A 121 -18.30 17.18 -3.30
C THR A 121 -19.26 16.45 -2.40
N TYR A 122 -18.73 15.81 -1.37
CA TYR A 122 -19.48 15.07 -0.35
C TYR A 122 -19.33 15.74 0.99
N GLN A 123 -20.39 15.65 1.80
CA GLN A 123 -20.35 16.08 3.20
C GLN A 123 -20.41 14.87 4.13
N ALA A 124 -19.56 14.86 5.15
CA ALA A 124 -19.50 13.79 6.15
C ALA A 124 -19.25 14.37 7.56
N LYS A 125 -19.81 13.74 8.58
CA LYS A 125 -19.51 14.11 9.97
C LYS A 125 -18.09 13.69 10.37
N THR A 126 -17.65 12.54 9.84
CA THR A 126 -16.32 11.98 10.09
C THR A 126 -15.73 11.41 8.80
N VAL A 127 -14.40 11.41 8.69
CA VAL A 127 -13.69 10.87 7.55
C VAL A 127 -12.64 9.85 8.02
N ILE A 128 -12.54 8.73 7.31
CA ILE A 128 -11.50 7.72 7.51
C ILE A 128 -10.65 7.66 6.26
N LEU A 129 -9.35 7.98 6.36
CA LEU A 129 -8.40 7.78 5.28
C LEU A 129 -7.84 6.36 5.37
N ALA A 130 -8.08 5.55 4.33
CA ALA A 130 -7.58 4.18 4.18
C ALA A 130 -6.89 3.98 2.82
N THR A 131 -6.14 5.01 2.40
CA THR A 131 -5.61 5.16 1.04
C THR A 131 -4.47 4.21 0.67
N GLY A 132 -3.87 3.54 1.66
CA GLY A 132 -2.75 2.62 1.41
C GLY A 132 -1.45 3.33 1.04
N TYR A 133 -0.53 2.59 0.35
CA TYR A 133 0.80 3.11 0.02
C TYR A 133 1.35 2.65 -1.34
N TYR A 134 0.66 1.73 -2.01
CA TYR A 134 1.21 1.03 -3.19
C TYR A 134 1.23 1.89 -4.47
N ASP A 135 0.60 3.04 -4.45
CA ASP A 135 0.39 3.86 -5.65
C ASP A 135 1.54 4.83 -5.96
N LEU A 136 2.40 5.11 -4.97
CA LEU A 136 3.51 6.04 -5.11
C LEU A 136 4.84 5.34 -4.87
N PRO A 137 5.62 5.08 -5.94
CA PRO A 137 6.94 4.47 -5.81
C PRO A 137 7.96 5.47 -5.23
N ASN A 138 8.94 4.95 -4.52
CA ASN A 138 10.13 5.73 -4.16
C ASN A 138 10.98 5.92 -5.42
N LEU A 139 10.92 7.09 -6.01
CA LEU A 139 11.68 7.43 -7.21
C LEU A 139 13.19 7.45 -6.93
N LEU A 140 13.97 7.08 -7.93
CA LEU A 140 15.44 7.16 -7.91
C LEU A 140 15.91 8.60 -8.11
N GLY A 141 15.14 9.41 -8.85
CA GLY A 141 15.46 10.78 -9.20
C GLY A 141 16.63 10.89 -10.15
N ILE A 142 16.75 9.98 -11.11
CA ILE A 142 17.87 9.88 -12.05
C ILE A 142 17.40 10.06 -13.50
N PRO A 143 18.28 10.52 -14.41
CA PRO A 143 17.96 10.58 -15.82
C PRO A 143 17.56 9.23 -16.39
N GLY A 144 16.47 9.20 -17.15
CA GLY A 144 15.94 8.02 -17.82
C GLY A 144 15.04 7.11 -16.97
N GLU A 145 14.71 7.52 -15.74
CA GLU A 145 13.78 6.78 -14.88
C GLU A 145 12.36 6.72 -15.46
N ASP A 146 11.99 7.68 -16.30
CA ASP A 146 10.71 7.83 -16.96
C ASP A 146 10.63 7.19 -18.36
N LEU A 147 11.68 6.52 -18.80
CA LEU A 147 11.71 5.84 -20.10
C LEU A 147 10.66 4.71 -20.17
N PRO A 148 10.05 4.45 -21.36
CA PRO A 148 8.94 3.50 -21.51
C PRO A 148 9.23 2.06 -21.09
N HIS A 149 10.52 1.64 -21.09
CA HIS A 149 10.96 0.31 -20.66
C HIS A 149 11.37 0.24 -19.18
N VAL A 150 11.17 1.32 -18.44
CA VAL A 150 11.40 1.40 -16.99
C VAL A 150 10.06 1.33 -16.28
N SER A 151 9.94 0.47 -15.28
CA SER A 151 8.73 0.36 -14.47
C SER A 151 9.08 0.22 -12.99
N HIS A 152 8.28 0.86 -12.14
CA HIS A 152 8.29 0.67 -10.69
C HIS A 152 7.37 -0.47 -10.23
N TYR A 153 6.59 -1.04 -11.15
CA TYR A 153 5.63 -2.10 -10.87
C TYR A 153 5.98 -3.33 -11.70
N TYR A 154 6.12 -4.45 -11.01
CA TYR A 154 6.36 -5.72 -11.66
C TYR A 154 5.02 -6.37 -12.04
N GLY A 155 4.94 -6.88 -13.25
CA GLY A 155 3.75 -7.53 -13.79
C GLY A 155 3.95 -9.04 -14.00
N ASP A 156 3.79 -9.48 -15.25
CA ASP A 156 3.90 -10.88 -15.66
C ASP A 156 5.28 -11.14 -16.31
N ALA A 157 5.96 -12.17 -15.83
CA ALA A 157 7.30 -12.54 -16.31
C ALA A 157 7.33 -12.99 -17.78
N HIS A 158 6.23 -13.52 -18.30
CA HIS A 158 6.17 -14.09 -19.66
C HIS A 158 6.58 -13.09 -20.75
N ALA A 159 6.27 -11.80 -20.56
CA ALA A 159 6.61 -10.75 -21.50
C ALA A 159 8.13 -10.52 -21.65
N PHE A 160 8.93 -11.05 -20.73
CA PHE A 160 10.38 -10.81 -20.67
C PHE A 160 11.22 -12.05 -21.02
N TYR A 161 10.59 -13.08 -21.61
CA TYR A 161 11.31 -14.28 -22.07
C TYR A 161 12.46 -13.92 -23.02
N GLN A 162 13.68 -14.43 -22.74
CA GLN A 162 14.92 -14.15 -23.47
C GLN A 162 15.30 -12.65 -23.54
N ARG A 163 14.86 -11.83 -22.56
CA ARG A 163 15.22 -10.41 -22.46
C ARG A 163 16.22 -10.18 -21.34
N LYS A 164 17.05 -9.15 -21.52
CA LYS A 164 17.97 -8.65 -20.50
C LYS A 164 17.20 -7.71 -19.58
N VAL A 165 17.00 -8.13 -18.35
CA VAL A 165 16.20 -7.37 -17.38
C VAL A 165 17.06 -6.96 -16.20
N VAL A 166 17.10 -5.66 -15.93
CA VAL A 166 17.73 -5.13 -14.72
C VAL A 166 16.69 -4.89 -13.66
N VAL A 167 16.91 -5.46 -12.47
CA VAL A 167 16.09 -5.24 -11.27
C VAL A 167 16.87 -4.38 -10.28
N ILE A 168 16.35 -3.19 -9.96
CA ILE A 168 16.95 -2.27 -8.99
C ILE A 168 16.22 -2.43 -7.65
N GLY A 169 16.94 -2.85 -6.62
CA GLY A 169 16.38 -3.12 -5.29
C GLY A 169 16.86 -4.45 -4.73
N ALA A 170 16.61 -4.73 -3.45
CA ALA A 170 17.00 -6.00 -2.82
C ALA A 170 16.07 -6.38 -1.66
N ALA A 171 14.81 -5.95 -1.66
CA ALA A 171 13.78 -6.37 -0.71
C ALA A 171 12.84 -7.42 -1.36
N ASN A 172 11.72 -7.73 -0.70
CA ASN A 172 10.81 -8.79 -1.15
C ASN A 172 10.38 -8.68 -2.61
N SER A 173 9.96 -7.48 -3.06
CA SER A 173 9.48 -7.28 -4.44
C SER A 173 10.58 -7.57 -5.46
N ALA A 174 11.79 -7.05 -5.23
CA ALA A 174 12.94 -7.31 -6.12
C ALA A 174 13.35 -8.80 -6.11
N ALA A 175 13.33 -9.44 -4.94
CA ALA A 175 13.67 -10.86 -4.82
C ALA A 175 12.68 -11.76 -5.57
N VAL A 176 11.37 -11.50 -5.38
CA VAL A 176 10.31 -12.26 -6.07
C VAL A 176 10.37 -12.03 -7.58
N ALA A 177 10.47 -10.76 -8.02
CA ALA A 177 10.55 -10.43 -9.44
C ALA A 177 11.79 -11.06 -10.11
N SER A 178 12.96 -10.99 -9.46
CA SER A 178 14.20 -11.58 -10.00
C SER A 178 14.09 -13.09 -10.17
N LEU A 179 13.53 -13.80 -9.20
CA LEU A 179 13.33 -15.25 -9.27
C LEU A 179 12.28 -15.62 -10.32
N ASP A 180 11.19 -14.87 -10.39
CA ASP A 180 10.11 -15.12 -11.34
C ASP A 180 10.59 -14.90 -12.78
N LEU A 181 11.25 -13.79 -13.06
CA LEU A 181 11.87 -13.49 -14.34
C LEU A 181 12.88 -14.57 -14.76
N TYR A 182 13.76 -14.98 -13.84
CA TYR A 182 14.74 -16.04 -14.09
C TYR A 182 14.07 -17.36 -14.46
N ARG A 183 13.05 -17.77 -13.71
CA ARG A 183 12.30 -19.02 -13.98
C ARG A 183 11.56 -19.01 -15.30
N HIS A 184 11.22 -17.83 -15.81
CA HIS A 184 10.60 -17.62 -17.13
C HIS A 184 11.60 -17.31 -18.24
N GLY A 185 12.91 -17.53 -18.00
CA GLY A 185 13.94 -17.47 -19.02
C GLY A 185 14.46 -16.08 -19.39
N ALA A 186 14.25 -15.08 -18.54
CA ALA A 186 14.90 -13.78 -18.67
C ALA A 186 16.36 -13.84 -18.18
N GLU A 187 17.25 -13.04 -18.78
CA GLU A 187 18.60 -12.79 -18.27
C GLU A 187 18.54 -11.68 -17.22
N VAL A 188 18.63 -12.06 -15.94
CA VAL A 188 18.39 -11.13 -14.83
C VAL A 188 19.68 -10.58 -14.25
N THR A 189 19.76 -9.25 -14.10
CA THR A 189 20.78 -8.58 -13.32
C THR A 189 20.15 -7.77 -12.20
N LEU A 190 20.56 -8.02 -10.95
CA LEU A 190 20.10 -7.29 -9.77
C LEU A 190 21.13 -6.24 -9.36
N ILE A 191 20.72 -4.98 -9.16
CA ILE A 191 21.59 -3.89 -8.68
C ILE A 191 21.04 -3.36 -7.38
N HIS A 192 21.88 -3.30 -6.35
CA HIS A 192 21.50 -2.79 -5.02
C HIS A 192 22.53 -1.85 -4.44
N ARG A 193 22.03 -0.77 -3.82
CA ARG A 193 22.87 0.26 -3.19
C ARG A 193 23.53 -0.15 -1.87
N GLY A 194 23.02 -1.19 -1.22
CA GLY A 194 23.57 -1.73 0.02
C GLY A 194 24.50 -2.91 -0.22
N PRO A 195 25.21 -3.36 0.84
CA PRO A 195 26.25 -4.38 0.73
C PRO A 195 25.72 -5.79 0.50
N GLU A 196 24.44 -6.04 0.77
CA GLU A 196 23.85 -7.36 0.70
C GLU A 196 22.34 -7.32 0.45
N LEU A 197 21.74 -8.47 0.21
CA LEU A 197 20.30 -8.64 0.15
C LEU A 197 19.65 -8.22 1.48
N SER A 198 18.49 -7.56 1.41
CA SER A 198 17.76 -7.13 2.61
C SER A 198 17.39 -8.32 3.50
N ARG A 199 17.71 -8.23 4.81
CA ARG A 199 17.28 -9.19 5.82
C ARG A 199 15.76 -9.32 5.99
N HIS A 200 14.99 -8.40 5.40
CA HIS A 200 13.53 -8.44 5.39
C HIS A 200 12.93 -9.33 4.29
N ILE A 201 13.77 -9.88 3.38
CA ILE A 201 13.31 -10.91 2.44
C ILE A 201 12.81 -12.11 3.24
N LYS A 202 11.65 -12.62 2.87
CA LYS A 202 11.04 -13.77 3.55
C LYS A 202 11.98 -14.98 3.53
N TYR A 203 12.07 -15.68 4.66
CA TYR A 203 13.03 -16.77 4.89
C TYR A 203 12.91 -17.93 3.88
N TRP A 204 11.75 -18.12 3.25
CA TRP A 204 11.54 -19.13 2.21
C TRP A 204 11.90 -18.67 0.80
N ILE A 205 12.12 -17.36 0.57
CA ILE A 205 12.55 -16.79 -0.71
C ILE A 205 14.07 -16.64 -0.73
N MET A 206 14.65 -16.20 0.37
CA MET A 206 16.06 -15.86 0.51
C MET A 206 17.01 -16.98 0.03
N PRO A 207 16.83 -18.27 0.41
CA PRO A 207 17.76 -19.33 0.03
C PRO A 207 17.85 -19.53 -1.48
N ASP A 208 16.72 -19.50 -2.18
CA ASP A 208 16.71 -19.68 -3.64
C ASP A 208 17.39 -18.52 -4.37
N LEU A 209 17.08 -17.28 -3.99
CA LEU A 209 17.74 -16.12 -4.59
C LEU A 209 19.25 -16.14 -4.36
N ARG A 210 19.71 -16.48 -3.14
CA ARG A 210 21.14 -16.61 -2.84
C ARG A 210 21.82 -17.69 -3.68
N ASN A 211 21.15 -18.82 -3.88
CA ASN A 211 21.69 -19.90 -4.72
C ASN A 211 21.81 -19.45 -6.18
N ARG A 212 20.78 -18.79 -6.75
CA ARG A 212 20.83 -18.28 -8.13
C ARG A 212 21.93 -17.24 -8.32
N ILE A 213 22.16 -16.39 -7.33
CA ILE A 213 23.29 -15.43 -7.37
C ILE A 213 24.63 -16.14 -7.25
N LYS A 214 24.77 -17.08 -6.32
CA LYS A 214 26.04 -17.81 -6.10
C LYS A 214 26.48 -18.64 -7.32
N GLU A 215 25.55 -19.24 -8.02
CA GLU A 215 25.85 -20.03 -9.24
C GLU A 215 25.94 -19.18 -10.50
N GLY A 216 25.66 -17.86 -10.42
CA GLY A 216 25.75 -16.94 -11.56
C GLY A 216 24.54 -16.91 -12.47
N SER A 217 23.46 -17.64 -12.15
CA SER A 217 22.21 -17.62 -12.92
C SER A 217 21.48 -16.28 -12.85
N ILE A 218 21.63 -15.56 -11.73
CA ILE A 218 21.24 -14.16 -11.57
C ILE A 218 22.51 -13.38 -11.24
N ARG A 219 22.90 -12.44 -12.09
CA ARG A 219 24.01 -11.52 -11.78
C ARG A 219 23.57 -10.54 -10.71
N ALA A 220 24.42 -10.22 -9.75
CA ALA A 220 24.10 -9.27 -8.70
C ALA A 220 25.26 -8.32 -8.41
N PHE A 221 24.97 -7.03 -8.34
CA PHE A 221 25.91 -5.97 -7.98
C PHE A 221 25.42 -5.29 -6.69
N PHE A 222 26.21 -5.40 -5.65
CA PHE A 222 25.99 -4.76 -4.35
C PHE A 222 26.89 -3.55 -4.18
N ASP A 223 26.58 -2.68 -3.20
CA ASP A 223 27.27 -1.40 -2.98
C ASP A 223 27.31 -0.52 -4.25
N CYS A 224 26.27 -0.62 -5.07
CA CYS A 224 26.20 0.05 -6.37
C CYS A 224 24.94 0.94 -6.45
N ARG A 225 25.11 2.17 -6.86
CA ARG A 225 24.03 3.12 -7.12
C ARG A 225 23.83 3.32 -8.61
N VAL A 226 22.61 3.12 -9.09
CA VAL A 226 22.25 3.50 -10.46
C VAL A 226 22.28 5.02 -10.58
N LYS A 227 22.91 5.53 -11.64
CA LYS A 227 23.10 6.96 -11.92
C LYS A 227 22.28 7.43 -13.11
N GLN A 228 22.06 6.56 -14.05
CA GLN A 228 21.33 6.85 -15.29
C GLN A 228 20.79 5.57 -15.91
N ILE A 229 19.65 5.67 -16.55
CA ILE A 229 19.09 4.63 -17.42
C ILE A 229 19.02 5.19 -18.83
N THR A 230 19.47 4.42 -19.81
CA THR A 230 19.38 4.77 -21.23
C THR A 230 18.48 3.76 -21.94
N ARG A 231 18.36 3.88 -23.26
CA ARG A 231 17.52 2.99 -24.05
C ARG A 231 17.95 1.52 -23.98
N ASP A 232 19.24 1.26 -23.80
CA ASP A 232 19.87 -0.06 -23.97
C ASP A 232 20.76 -0.48 -22.80
N HIS A 233 20.98 0.39 -21.81
CA HIS A 233 21.80 0.04 -20.65
C HIS A 233 21.46 0.87 -19.40
N VAL A 234 21.86 0.32 -18.26
CA VAL A 234 21.86 0.98 -16.95
C VAL A 234 23.30 1.33 -16.59
N CYS A 235 23.57 2.61 -16.32
CA CYS A 235 24.83 3.08 -15.78
C CYS A 235 24.77 3.07 -14.23
N ALA A 236 25.69 2.37 -13.60
CA ALA A 236 25.81 2.31 -12.16
C ALA A 236 27.23 2.62 -11.69
N GLU A 237 27.33 3.09 -10.44
CA GLU A 237 28.57 3.44 -9.78
C GLU A 237 28.70 2.64 -8.50
N LYS A 238 29.86 1.99 -8.31
CA LYS A 238 30.23 1.33 -7.07
C LYS A 238 30.57 2.36 -5.98
N SER A 239 30.53 1.95 -4.73
CA SER A 239 30.97 2.78 -3.59
C SER A 239 32.45 3.24 -3.70
N THR A 240 33.26 2.56 -4.54
CA THR A 240 34.64 2.94 -4.87
C THR A 240 34.75 4.10 -5.86
N GLY A 241 33.64 4.56 -6.47
CA GLY A 241 33.62 5.56 -7.53
C GLY A 241 33.77 5.00 -8.95
N GLU A 242 33.98 3.68 -9.10
CA GLU A 242 34.06 3.03 -10.41
C GLU A 242 32.67 2.96 -11.05
N THR A 243 32.55 3.45 -12.28
CA THR A 243 31.32 3.37 -13.07
C THR A 243 31.38 2.16 -14.03
N PHE A 244 30.22 1.54 -14.24
CA PHE A 244 30.04 0.43 -15.15
C PHE A 244 28.67 0.46 -15.80
N HIS A 245 28.52 -0.28 -16.91
CA HIS A 245 27.28 -0.36 -17.66
C HIS A 245 26.75 -1.80 -17.67
N VAL A 246 25.44 -1.94 -17.56
CA VAL A 246 24.73 -3.22 -17.69
C VAL A 246 23.72 -3.09 -18.80
N GLU A 247 23.82 -3.93 -19.83
CA GLU A 247 22.84 -3.98 -20.90
C GLU A 247 21.46 -4.34 -20.34
N ALA A 248 20.42 -3.65 -20.81
CA ALA A 248 19.06 -3.82 -20.36
C ALA A 248 18.05 -3.54 -21.48
N ASP A 249 17.19 -4.51 -21.77
CA ASP A 249 15.99 -4.30 -22.58
C ASP A 249 14.87 -3.68 -21.73
N PHE A 250 14.80 -4.06 -20.43
CA PHE A 250 13.82 -3.59 -19.47
C PHE A 250 14.45 -3.35 -18.09
N VAL A 251 13.87 -2.41 -17.36
CA VAL A 251 14.33 -2.08 -16.00
C VAL A 251 13.14 -2.06 -15.03
N PHE A 252 13.26 -2.80 -13.94
CA PHE A 252 12.32 -2.74 -12.82
C PHE A 252 12.97 -2.03 -11.63
N ALA A 253 12.55 -0.80 -11.34
CA ALA A 253 13.00 -0.03 -10.19
C ALA A 253 12.11 -0.35 -8.97
N LEU A 254 12.37 -1.49 -8.32
CA LEU A 254 11.58 -2.00 -7.18
C LEU A 254 12.13 -1.47 -5.85
N THR A 255 12.09 -0.17 -5.71
CA THR A 255 12.67 0.61 -4.60
C THR A 255 11.73 0.80 -3.41
N GLY A 256 10.53 0.19 -3.48
CA GLY A 256 9.47 0.32 -2.49
C GLY A 256 8.51 1.46 -2.80
N TYR A 257 7.54 1.64 -1.91
CA TYR A 257 6.44 2.59 -2.09
C TYR A 257 6.18 3.33 -0.79
N HIS A 258 5.46 4.45 -0.87
CA HIS A 258 5.10 5.25 0.30
C HIS A 258 3.65 5.77 0.22
N PRO A 259 3.00 6.07 1.36
CA PRO A 259 1.72 6.77 1.39
C PRO A 259 1.77 8.13 0.70
N ASP A 260 0.62 8.63 0.26
CA ASP A 260 0.50 10.01 -0.21
C ASP A 260 0.54 10.98 0.98
N PHE A 261 1.77 11.31 1.40
CA PHE A 261 1.99 12.21 2.52
C PHE A 261 1.50 13.64 2.25
N ASP A 262 1.49 14.07 0.98
CA ASP A 262 1.02 15.40 0.62
C ASP A 262 -0.50 15.49 0.75
N PHE A 263 -1.23 14.47 0.34
CA PHE A 263 -2.67 14.38 0.57
C PHE A 263 -3.01 14.37 2.07
N ILE A 264 -2.31 13.56 2.87
CA ILE A 264 -2.50 13.49 4.32
C ILE A 264 -2.22 14.85 4.97
N ARG A 265 -1.13 15.53 4.57
CA ARG A 265 -0.77 16.86 5.10
C ARG A 265 -1.79 17.94 4.69
N LYS A 266 -2.27 17.91 3.44
CA LYS A 266 -3.31 18.84 2.97
C LYS A 266 -4.64 18.67 3.70
N ALA A 267 -4.93 17.48 4.21
CA ALA A 267 -6.08 17.22 5.09
C ALA A 267 -5.87 17.77 6.52
N GLY A 268 -4.75 18.45 6.81
CA GLY A 268 -4.44 19.05 8.10
C GLY A 268 -3.77 18.10 9.10
N VAL A 269 -3.38 16.91 8.70
CA VAL A 269 -2.73 15.93 9.58
C VAL A 269 -1.26 16.27 9.75
N GLU A 270 -0.81 16.39 10.98
CA GLU A 270 0.59 16.58 11.32
C GLU A 270 1.38 15.28 11.11
N LEU A 271 2.56 15.41 10.48
CA LEU A 271 3.46 14.30 10.22
C LEU A 271 4.79 14.52 10.94
N ASP A 272 5.31 13.49 11.59
CA ASP A 272 6.67 13.51 12.12
C ASP A 272 7.69 13.71 10.99
N PRO A 273 8.57 14.71 11.07
CA PRO A 273 9.46 15.06 9.96
C PRO A 273 10.43 13.93 9.54
N ALA A 274 10.85 13.09 10.48
CA ALA A 274 11.84 12.04 10.22
C ALA A 274 11.20 10.76 9.68
N SER A 275 10.17 10.27 10.35
CA SER A 275 9.49 9.00 10.03
C SER A 275 8.30 9.17 9.10
N MET A 276 7.79 10.39 8.92
CA MET A 276 6.52 10.71 8.25
C MET A 276 5.31 9.98 8.89
N LYS A 277 5.44 9.53 10.13
CA LYS A 277 4.32 8.95 10.88
C LYS A 277 3.31 10.05 11.19
N PRO A 278 2.02 9.83 10.85
CA PRO A 278 0.97 10.77 11.21
C PRO A 278 0.76 10.84 12.71
N LEU A 279 0.50 12.05 13.21
CA LEU A 279 0.07 12.23 14.59
C LEU A 279 -1.36 11.71 14.73
N CYS A 280 -1.51 10.60 15.44
CA CYS A 280 -2.81 10.03 15.73
C CYS A 280 -2.83 9.34 17.10
N ASN A 281 -4.00 9.29 17.71
CA ASN A 281 -4.22 8.59 18.97
C ASN A 281 -4.12 7.07 18.73
N PRO A 282 -3.22 6.33 19.40
CA PRO A 282 -3.01 4.90 19.13
C PRO A 282 -4.21 4.01 19.50
N LYS A 283 -5.14 4.51 20.33
CA LYS A 283 -6.36 3.75 20.76
C LYS A 283 -7.54 3.98 19.83
N THR A 284 -7.70 5.19 19.31
CA THR A 284 -8.86 5.57 18.49
C THR A 284 -8.52 5.74 17.01
N LEU A 285 -7.23 5.91 16.69
CA LEU A 285 -6.70 6.23 15.36
C LEU A 285 -7.21 7.58 14.81
N GLU A 286 -7.72 8.45 15.69
CA GLU A 286 -8.06 9.82 15.36
C GLU A 286 -6.79 10.67 15.28
N THR A 287 -6.74 11.54 14.29
CA THR A 287 -5.61 12.45 14.07
C THR A 287 -5.69 13.68 14.98
N ASN A 288 -4.72 14.62 14.83
CA ASN A 288 -4.81 15.97 15.39
C ASN A 288 -6.02 16.79 14.87
N VAL A 289 -6.65 16.35 13.75
CA VAL A 289 -7.87 16.95 13.22
C VAL A 289 -9.09 16.18 13.76
N PRO A 290 -9.89 16.76 14.67
CA PRO A 290 -11.01 16.05 15.28
C PRO A 290 -12.03 15.54 14.24
N GLY A 291 -12.38 14.24 14.31
CA GLY A 291 -13.28 13.58 13.36
C GLY A 291 -12.58 13.04 12.10
N LEU A 292 -11.26 13.25 11.94
CA LEU A 292 -10.46 12.66 10.87
C LEU A 292 -9.62 11.50 11.43
N TYR A 293 -9.81 10.32 10.85
CA TYR A 293 -9.19 9.07 11.28
C TYR A 293 -8.30 8.48 10.20
N LEU A 294 -7.32 7.68 10.60
CA LEU A 294 -6.44 6.96 9.69
C LEU A 294 -6.58 5.46 9.88
N ALA A 295 -6.61 4.70 8.79
CA ALA A 295 -6.71 3.25 8.84
C ALA A 295 -5.70 2.57 7.89
N GLY A 296 -5.12 1.47 8.35
CA GLY A 296 -4.17 0.67 7.56
C GLY A 296 -2.75 1.22 7.59
N VAL A 297 -2.00 0.87 6.57
CA VAL A 297 -0.55 1.08 6.50
C VAL A 297 -0.11 2.55 6.54
N ILE A 298 -0.97 3.48 6.18
CA ILE A 298 -0.65 4.91 6.20
C ILE A 298 -0.23 5.43 7.57
N ILE A 299 -0.65 4.76 8.66
CA ILE A 299 -0.29 5.10 10.04
C ILE A 299 1.21 4.86 10.32
N ALA A 300 1.83 3.94 9.60
CA ALA A 300 3.23 3.57 9.79
C ALA A 300 4.23 4.56 9.15
N GLY A 301 3.75 5.58 8.43
CA GLY A 301 4.60 6.54 7.74
C GLY A 301 5.49 5.87 6.69
N ARG A 302 6.79 6.14 6.73
CA ARG A 302 7.77 5.52 5.81
C ARG A 302 8.02 4.04 6.08
N ASN A 303 7.71 3.55 7.30
CA ASN A 303 7.97 2.16 7.67
C ASN A 303 6.79 1.25 7.30
N THR A 304 6.55 1.08 6.01
CA THR A 304 5.41 0.33 5.46
C THR A 304 5.43 -1.18 5.79
N ASN A 305 6.44 -1.67 6.53
CA ASN A 305 6.55 -3.06 6.98
C ASN A 305 5.94 -3.32 8.37
N GLU A 306 5.35 -2.32 9.02
CA GLU A 306 4.73 -2.47 10.35
C GLU A 306 3.25 -2.87 10.28
N ILE A 307 2.53 -2.36 9.27
CA ILE A 307 1.07 -2.55 9.15
C ILE A 307 0.73 -3.18 7.81
N PHE A 308 0.02 -4.30 7.88
CA PHE A 308 -0.49 -5.07 6.76
C PHE A 308 -2.00 -5.27 6.90
N ILE A 309 -2.62 -6.03 6.00
CA ILE A 309 -4.03 -6.43 6.11
C ILE A 309 -4.28 -7.14 7.44
N GLU A 310 -3.35 -7.99 7.86
CA GLU A 310 -3.41 -8.86 9.05
C GLU A 310 -3.76 -8.11 10.35
N ASN A 311 -3.21 -6.92 10.52
CA ASN A 311 -3.46 -6.05 11.68
C ASN A 311 -4.32 -4.85 11.34
N GLY A 312 -4.20 -4.28 10.15
CA GLY A 312 -5.01 -3.15 9.69
C GLY A 312 -6.51 -3.44 9.62
N ARG A 313 -6.91 -4.70 9.39
CA ARG A 313 -8.32 -5.13 9.36
C ARG A 313 -9.10 -4.87 10.66
N PHE A 314 -8.41 -4.69 11.78
CA PHE A 314 -9.03 -4.41 13.08
C PHE A 314 -9.19 -2.91 13.36
N HIS A 315 -8.59 -2.02 12.55
CA HIS A 315 -8.67 -0.58 12.75
C HIS A 315 -10.11 -0.06 12.67
N GLY A 316 -10.94 -0.64 11.81
CA GLY A 316 -12.36 -0.29 11.70
C GLY A 316 -13.08 -0.38 13.03
N LYS A 317 -12.88 -1.47 13.78
CA LYS A 317 -13.51 -1.68 15.08
C LYS A 317 -13.11 -0.59 16.09
N GLN A 318 -11.83 -0.20 16.12
CA GLN A 318 -11.35 0.86 17.03
C GLN A 318 -11.93 2.23 16.66
N ILE A 319 -11.90 2.58 15.38
CA ILE A 319 -12.37 3.86 14.85
C ILE A 319 -13.88 4.01 15.08
N ILE A 320 -14.65 3.01 14.68
CA ILE A 320 -16.12 3.08 14.76
C ILE A 320 -16.60 3.12 16.21
N ALA A 321 -15.93 2.44 17.13
CA ALA A 321 -16.23 2.56 18.55
C ALA A 321 -16.09 4.00 19.07
N ASP A 322 -15.04 4.72 18.66
CA ASP A 322 -14.83 6.13 19.02
C ASP A 322 -15.86 7.06 18.36
N ILE A 323 -16.13 6.85 17.04
CA ILE A 323 -17.14 7.63 16.33
C ILE A 323 -18.51 7.50 16.99
N LYS A 324 -18.96 6.27 17.31
CA LYS A 324 -20.23 6.04 18.02
C LYS A 324 -20.29 6.77 19.35
N ARG A 325 -19.22 6.66 20.14
CA ARG A 325 -19.13 7.33 21.43
C ARG A 325 -19.31 8.85 21.30
N LYS A 326 -18.64 9.48 20.32
CA LYS A 326 -18.70 10.92 20.05
C LYS A 326 -20.06 11.36 19.54
N LEU A 327 -20.65 10.60 18.61
CA LEU A 327 -21.99 10.90 18.09
C LEU A 327 -23.08 10.79 19.18
N ALA A 328 -22.87 9.93 20.18
CA ALA A 328 -23.74 9.81 21.35
C ALA A 328 -23.48 10.89 22.45
N GLY A 329 -22.52 11.81 22.21
CA GLY A 329 -22.17 12.85 23.19
C GLY A 329 -21.47 12.33 24.45
N LEU A 330 -20.95 11.09 24.44
CA LEU A 330 -20.30 10.46 25.57
C LEU A 330 -18.86 10.96 25.75
N PRO A 331 -18.39 11.21 27.00
CA PRO A 331 -17.02 11.66 27.27
C PRO A 331 -15.97 10.61 26.85
N ALA A 332 -14.71 11.05 26.69
CA ALA A 332 -13.60 10.13 26.47
C ALA A 332 -13.51 9.11 27.62
N THR A 333 -13.29 7.83 27.30
CA THR A 333 -13.10 6.81 28.34
C THR A 333 -11.81 7.13 29.12
N SER A 334 -11.95 7.64 30.32
CA SER A 334 -10.88 7.84 31.29
C SER A 334 -10.42 6.47 31.81
N ARG A 335 -9.48 5.84 31.14
CA ARG A 335 -8.61 4.80 31.71
C ARG A 335 -7.28 4.91 31.02
N ASP A 336 -6.38 5.65 31.67
CA ASP A 336 -4.95 5.40 31.82
C ASP A 336 -4.20 6.67 32.26
N SER A 337 -4.45 6.99 33.55
CA SER A 337 -3.48 7.73 34.36
C SER A 337 -3.07 6.80 35.52
N ARG A 338 -2.38 5.72 35.24
CA ARG A 338 -1.63 4.92 36.22
C ARG A 338 -0.71 3.95 35.48
N SER A 339 0.49 4.39 35.23
CA SER A 339 1.71 3.54 35.27
C SER A 339 2.93 4.47 35.18
N ASP A 340 3.20 5.15 36.28
CA ASP A 340 4.55 5.53 36.61
C ASP A 340 4.67 5.39 38.11
N GLY A 341 5.50 4.47 38.55
CA GLY A 341 5.84 4.31 39.97
C GLY A 341 6.04 2.87 40.40
N THR A 342 7.13 2.31 40.08
CA THR A 342 8.18 1.66 40.93
C THR A 342 9.10 0.84 40.04
#